data_9c6766a4c348bf937b503446a95b06fe
#
_entry.id   9c6766a4c348bf937b503446a95b06fe
#
_cell.length_a   1.000
_cell.length_b   1.000
_cell.length_c   1.000
_cell.angle_alpha   90.00
_cell.angle_beta   90.00
_cell.angle_gamma   90.00
#
_symmetry.space_group_name_H-M   'P 1'
#
loop_
_entity.id
_entity.type
_entity.pdbx_description
1 polymer ?
#
loop_
_entity_poly.entity_id
_entity_poly.type
_entity_poly.pdbx_seq_one_letter_code
_entity_poly.pdbx_strand_id
1 'polypeptide(L)'
;MNRFSLAVALLAALPVWAQSQRPPYQTTKVEGTDNVYVFRAGGHQSMFVVTKDGVIATDPIGYGRPQMVKTYVEEIRKVTDKPIKYLVYSHHHNDHISGAKPFKDAGATIVAHRRARDRILAQNDPEMVPTDEVFSKQRTLRLGGTAVELTYVGLNHSDSTIVMRLPKEKIMFAVDFLPVGQVPGRGMIDFYPLEVEGSIKQVLAMDWERLIPGHPGPGDRLGTKQDAQDQLDFLRYASETVKAAAREGKCWDQAEKEVKLPKYEKWPGYENGLPLVIRRYCGIWGRGT
;
A
#
# COMPACT_ATOMS: atom_id res chain seq x y z
N MET A 1 -73.65 13.44 -21.64
CA MET A 1 -72.62 12.67 -22.38
C MET A 1 -71.26 13.23 -22.03
N ASN A 2 -70.63 12.65 -21.01
CA ASN A 2 -69.28 13.10 -20.53
C ASN A 2 -68.19 12.22 -21.16
N ARG A 3 -67.30 12.83 -21.92
CA ARG A 3 -66.13 12.18 -22.48
C ARG A 3 -64.97 12.33 -21.48
N PHE A 4 -64.54 11.23 -20.88
CA PHE A 4 -63.28 11.17 -20.12
C PHE A 4 -62.16 10.89 -21.10
N SER A 5 -61.20 11.84 -21.19
CA SER A 5 -59.96 11.64 -21.92
C SER A 5 -58.93 11.02 -20.94
N LEU A 6 -58.48 9.81 -21.25
CA LEU A 6 -57.36 9.16 -20.54
C LEU A 6 -56.04 9.70 -21.11
N ALA A 7 -55.31 10.41 -20.26
CA ALA A 7 -53.94 10.79 -20.58
C ALA A 7 -52.99 9.64 -20.19
N VAL A 8 -52.35 9.00 -21.17
CA VAL A 8 -51.31 8.00 -20.96
C VAL A 8 -49.98 8.74 -20.75
N ALA A 9 -49.47 8.71 -19.54
CA ALA A 9 -48.14 9.22 -19.24
C ALA A 9 -47.07 8.18 -19.66
N LEU A 10 -46.33 8.47 -20.71
CA LEU A 10 -45.13 7.70 -21.08
C LEU A 10 -44.03 8.04 -20.05
N LEU A 11 -43.74 7.11 -19.16
CA LEU A 11 -42.49 7.14 -18.33
C LEU A 11 -41.32 6.77 -19.23
N ALA A 12 -40.55 7.77 -19.64
CA ALA A 12 -39.28 7.55 -20.29
C ALA A 12 -38.28 6.97 -19.27
N ALA A 13 -37.94 5.69 -19.41
CA ALA A 13 -36.86 5.07 -18.64
C ALA A 13 -35.53 5.72 -19.05
N LEU A 14 -34.95 6.47 -18.13
CA LEU A 14 -33.57 7.01 -18.29
C LEU A 14 -32.59 5.83 -18.33
N PRO A 15 -31.62 5.83 -19.25
CA PRO A 15 -30.63 4.77 -19.30
C PRO A 15 -29.84 4.77 -17.99
N VAL A 16 -29.84 3.63 -17.30
CA VAL A 16 -28.92 3.37 -16.19
C VAL A 16 -27.50 3.40 -16.80
N TRP A 17 -26.77 4.45 -16.50
CA TRP A 17 -25.35 4.54 -16.86
C TRP A 17 -24.64 3.35 -16.21
N ALA A 18 -24.21 2.41 -17.04
CA ALA A 18 -23.36 1.33 -16.60
C ALA A 18 -22.10 1.95 -15.97
N GLN A 19 -22.00 1.93 -14.64
CA GLN A 19 -20.75 2.20 -13.96
C GLN A 19 -19.77 1.21 -14.54
N SER A 20 -18.78 1.71 -15.30
CA SER A 20 -17.71 0.87 -15.84
C SER A 20 -17.03 0.21 -14.65
N GLN A 21 -17.28 -1.06 -14.44
CA GLN A 21 -16.65 -1.81 -13.36
C GLN A 21 -15.14 -1.75 -13.61
N ARG A 22 -14.42 -1.26 -12.60
CA ARG A 22 -12.95 -1.22 -12.62
C ARG A 22 -12.41 -2.61 -12.94
N PRO A 23 -11.48 -2.76 -13.91
CA PRO A 23 -10.89 -4.06 -14.23
C PRO A 23 -10.31 -4.73 -12.97
N PRO A 24 -10.44 -6.05 -12.81
CA PRO A 24 -9.96 -6.76 -11.62
C PRO A 24 -8.45 -6.62 -11.44
N TYR A 25 -7.70 -6.41 -12.52
CA TYR A 25 -6.27 -6.08 -12.52
C TYR A 25 -5.94 -5.11 -13.66
N GLN A 26 -4.77 -4.51 -13.55
CA GLN A 26 -4.24 -3.60 -14.57
C GLN A 26 -2.71 -3.53 -14.43
N THR A 27 -2.02 -3.50 -15.57
CA THR A 27 -0.60 -3.19 -15.65
C THR A 27 -0.42 -1.84 -16.32
N THR A 28 0.27 -0.93 -15.65
CA THR A 28 0.51 0.43 -16.15
C THR A 28 2.00 0.75 -16.09
N LYS A 29 2.54 1.24 -17.20
CA LYS A 29 3.90 1.78 -17.21
C LYS A 29 3.91 3.13 -16.51
N VAL A 30 4.87 3.36 -15.62
CA VAL A 30 5.00 4.64 -14.93
C VAL A 30 5.45 5.71 -15.92
N GLU A 31 4.66 6.75 -16.06
CA GLU A 31 4.93 7.86 -16.98
C GLU A 31 6.33 8.44 -16.74
N GLY A 32 7.02 8.83 -17.81
CA GLY A 32 8.39 9.36 -17.75
C GLY A 32 9.47 8.33 -17.39
N THR A 33 9.13 7.02 -17.39
CA THR A 33 10.12 5.94 -17.27
C THR A 33 10.04 4.99 -18.45
N ASP A 34 11.15 4.32 -18.75
CA ASP A 34 11.18 3.32 -19.81
C ASP A 34 10.94 1.89 -19.29
N ASN A 35 11.13 1.68 -17.98
CA ASN A 35 11.37 0.37 -17.39
C ASN A 35 10.59 0.08 -16.10
N VAL A 36 9.81 1.02 -15.57
CA VAL A 36 9.06 0.85 -14.32
C VAL A 36 7.58 0.68 -14.58
N TYR A 37 6.98 -0.33 -13.97
CA TYR A 37 5.58 -0.70 -14.12
C TYR A 37 4.92 -0.91 -12.77
N VAL A 38 3.63 -0.60 -12.70
CA VAL A 38 2.76 -0.93 -11.57
C VAL A 38 1.78 -2.03 -12.03
N PHE A 39 1.74 -3.13 -11.30
CA PHE A 39 0.70 -4.13 -11.41
C PHE A 39 -0.30 -3.94 -10.26
N ARG A 40 -1.57 -3.72 -10.57
CA ARG A 40 -2.67 -3.60 -9.61
C ARG A 40 -3.59 -4.82 -9.71
N ALA A 41 -3.95 -5.39 -8.56
CA ALA A 41 -4.98 -6.41 -8.46
C ALA A 41 -5.95 -6.04 -7.32
N GLY A 42 -7.18 -5.69 -7.66
CA GLY A 42 -8.16 -5.18 -6.70
C GLY A 42 -7.65 -3.90 -5.99
N GLY A 43 -7.59 -3.93 -4.68
CA GLY A 43 -7.11 -2.84 -3.82
C GLY A 43 -5.61 -2.89 -3.49
N HIS A 44 -4.81 -3.72 -4.16
CA HIS A 44 -3.37 -3.86 -3.92
C HIS A 44 -2.60 -3.58 -5.20
N GLN A 45 -1.37 -3.11 -5.04
CA GLN A 45 -0.47 -2.91 -6.18
C GLN A 45 0.97 -3.24 -5.83
N SER A 46 1.70 -3.64 -6.86
CA SER A 46 3.10 -4.00 -6.82
C SER A 46 3.85 -3.25 -7.90
N MET A 47 5.16 -3.13 -7.74
CA MET A 47 6.05 -2.57 -8.73
C MET A 47 6.86 -3.69 -9.41
N PHE A 48 7.11 -3.56 -10.71
CA PHE A 48 8.20 -4.34 -11.33
C PHE A 48 9.05 -3.47 -12.25
N VAL A 49 10.32 -3.82 -12.33
CA VAL A 49 11.33 -3.07 -13.07
C VAL A 49 11.96 -3.99 -14.09
N VAL A 50 11.85 -3.63 -15.36
CA VAL A 50 12.49 -4.35 -16.47
C VAL A 50 13.90 -3.80 -16.66
N THR A 51 14.89 -4.67 -16.68
CA THR A 51 16.30 -4.29 -16.87
C THR A 51 16.89 -5.00 -18.09
N LYS A 52 18.14 -4.72 -18.42
CA LYS A 52 18.81 -5.42 -19.55
C LYS A 52 18.94 -6.94 -19.31
N ASP A 53 19.11 -7.37 -18.03
CA ASP A 53 19.46 -8.74 -17.69
C ASP A 53 18.33 -9.52 -17.00
N GLY A 54 17.16 -8.92 -16.82
CA GLY A 54 16.03 -9.55 -16.16
C GLY A 54 15.08 -8.56 -15.52
N VAL A 55 14.15 -9.07 -14.71
CA VAL A 55 13.12 -8.30 -14.00
C VAL A 55 13.35 -8.38 -12.50
N ILE A 56 13.16 -7.24 -11.82
CA ILE A 56 12.99 -7.16 -10.37
C ILE A 56 11.52 -6.88 -10.12
N ALA A 57 10.81 -7.82 -9.48
CA ALA A 57 9.42 -7.68 -9.08
C ALA A 57 9.30 -7.48 -7.57
N THR A 58 8.19 -6.91 -7.13
CA THR A 58 7.87 -6.75 -5.70
C THR A 58 6.56 -7.46 -5.38
N ASP A 59 6.32 -7.76 -4.14
CA ASP A 59 5.09 -8.26 -3.53
C ASP A 59 4.12 -9.00 -4.46
N PRO A 60 3.96 -10.31 -4.33
CA PRO A 60 3.09 -11.10 -5.21
C PRO A 60 1.60 -10.80 -5.07
N ILE A 61 1.17 -10.18 -3.95
CA ILE A 61 -0.22 -9.74 -3.64
C ILE A 61 -1.31 -10.79 -3.88
N GLY A 62 -1.03 -12.05 -3.50
CA GLY A 62 -1.88 -13.21 -3.79
C GLY A 62 -2.93 -13.56 -2.74
N TYR A 63 -2.93 -12.94 -1.56
CA TYR A 63 -3.84 -13.28 -0.46
C TYR A 63 -5.32 -13.19 -0.86
N GLY A 64 -6.05 -14.30 -0.74
CA GLY A 64 -7.43 -14.42 -1.22
C GLY A 64 -7.60 -14.34 -2.75
N ARG A 65 -6.50 -14.28 -3.52
CA ARG A 65 -6.47 -14.07 -4.97
C ARG A 65 -5.37 -14.88 -5.67
N PRO A 66 -5.22 -16.18 -5.42
CA PRO A 66 -4.06 -16.94 -5.91
C PRO A 66 -3.92 -16.90 -7.45
N GLN A 67 -5.02 -16.77 -8.19
CA GLN A 67 -5.00 -16.62 -9.65
C GLN A 67 -4.34 -15.32 -10.09
N MET A 68 -4.39 -14.25 -9.29
CA MET A 68 -3.80 -12.95 -9.64
C MET A 68 -2.26 -12.99 -9.64
N VAL A 69 -1.66 -13.91 -8.90
CA VAL A 69 -0.20 -14.09 -8.92
C VAL A 69 0.26 -14.65 -10.27
N LYS A 70 -0.46 -15.64 -10.80
CA LYS A 70 -0.21 -16.15 -12.16
C LYS A 70 -0.38 -15.04 -13.20
N THR A 71 -1.48 -14.28 -13.07
CA THR A 71 -1.73 -13.12 -13.93
C THR A 71 -0.60 -12.09 -13.83
N TYR A 72 -0.06 -11.83 -12.64
CA TYR A 72 1.06 -10.90 -12.47
C TYR A 72 2.31 -11.37 -13.24
N VAL A 73 2.67 -12.64 -13.12
CA VAL A 73 3.79 -13.23 -13.90
C VAL A 73 3.51 -13.16 -15.41
N GLU A 74 2.27 -13.41 -15.84
CA GLU A 74 1.87 -13.30 -17.25
C GLU A 74 1.94 -11.86 -17.74
N GLU A 75 1.51 -10.89 -16.95
CA GLU A 75 1.60 -9.46 -17.27
C GLU A 75 3.06 -9.01 -17.43
N ILE A 76 3.97 -9.48 -16.57
CA ILE A 76 5.41 -9.25 -16.75
C ILE A 76 5.88 -9.83 -18.09
N ARG A 77 5.45 -11.04 -18.44
CA ARG A 77 5.82 -11.70 -19.71
C ARG A 77 5.27 -11.02 -20.96
N LYS A 78 4.14 -10.30 -20.85
CA LYS A 78 3.63 -9.46 -21.96
C LYS A 78 4.51 -8.23 -22.22
N VAL A 79 5.22 -7.77 -21.20
CA VAL A 79 6.12 -6.61 -21.28
C VAL A 79 7.51 -7.01 -21.74
N THR A 80 8.00 -8.21 -21.32
CA THR A 80 9.35 -8.66 -21.62
C THR A 80 9.46 -10.19 -21.53
N ASP A 81 10.31 -10.78 -22.37
CA ASP A 81 10.69 -12.19 -22.34
C ASP A 81 11.81 -12.50 -21.34
N LYS A 82 12.38 -11.49 -20.71
CA LYS A 82 13.49 -11.63 -19.77
C LYS A 82 13.08 -12.35 -18.49
N PRO A 83 14.02 -13.11 -17.88
CA PRO A 83 13.72 -13.86 -16.66
C PRO A 83 13.45 -12.93 -15.47
N ILE A 84 12.51 -13.32 -14.59
CA ILE A 84 12.34 -12.68 -13.30
C ILE A 84 13.48 -13.14 -12.39
N LYS A 85 14.39 -12.22 -12.06
CA LYS A 85 15.60 -12.52 -11.25
C LYS A 85 15.36 -12.34 -9.77
N TYR A 86 14.57 -11.34 -9.39
CA TYR A 86 14.29 -11.04 -7.99
C TYR A 86 12.80 -10.83 -7.76
N LEU A 87 12.33 -11.32 -6.62
CA LEU A 87 11.07 -10.94 -6.00
C LEU A 87 11.41 -10.33 -4.63
N VAL A 88 11.05 -9.07 -4.40
CA VAL A 88 11.35 -8.37 -3.14
C VAL A 88 10.08 -8.21 -2.33
N TYR A 89 10.07 -8.70 -1.10
CA TYR A 89 8.98 -8.47 -0.16
C TYR A 89 9.14 -7.12 0.53
N SER A 90 8.09 -6.31 0.53
CA SER A 90 8.07 -5.03 1.24
C SER A 90 8.06 -5.21 2.75
N HIS A 91 7.30 -6.18 3.26
CA HIS A 91 7.19 -6.55 4.66
C HIS A 91 6.60 -7.97 4.78
N HIS A 92 6.11 -8.41 5.95
CA HIS A 92 5.68 -9.79 6.16
C HIS A 92 4.17 -10.04 6.13
N HIS A 93 3.33 -9.02 5.86
CA HIS A 93 1.89 -9.21 5.88
C HIS A 93 1.38 -10.02 4.69
N ASN A 94 0.40 -10.88 4.97
CA ASN A 94 -0.10 -11.88 4.04
C ASN A 94 -0.67 -11.28 2.75
N ASP A 95 -1.33 -10.14 2.83
CA ASP A 95 -1.95 -9.48 1.68
C ASP A 95 -0.93 -8.95 0.66
N HIS A 96 0.33 -8.83 1.06
CA HIS A 96 1.44 -8.47 0.18
C HIS A 96 2.26 -9.67 -0.29
N ILE A 97 2.60 -10.60 0.60
CA ILE A 97 3.58 -11.64 0.28
C ILE A 97 3.00 -13.02 -0.04
N SER A 98 1.69 -13.26 0.17
CA SER A 98 1.10 -14.56 -0.17
C SER A 98 1.17 -14.86 -1.66
N GLY A 99 1.39 -16.15 -1.99
CA GLY A 99 1.33 -16.66 -3.34
C GLY A 99 2.63 -16.49 -4.13
N ALA A 100 3.79 -16.32 -3.51
CA ALA A 100 5.05 -16.14 -4.21
C ALA A 100 5.54 -17.35 -5.02
N LYS A 101 4.92 -18.53 -4.88
CA LYS A 101 5.34 -19.76 -5.55
C LYS A 101 5.52 -19.61 -7.07
N PRO A 102 4.62 -18.99 -7.87
CA PRO A 102 4.84 -18.83 -9.31
C PRO A 102 6.10 -18.03 -9.67
N PHE A 103 6.50 -17.05 -8.83
CA PHE A 103 7.77 -16.33 -9.00
C PHE A 103 8.97 -17.22 -8.68
N LYS A 104 8.87 -18.04 -7.63
CA LYS A 104 9.91 -18.99 -7.26
C LYS A 104 10.10 -20.04 -8.34
N ASP A 105 9.00 -20.59 -8.87
CA ASP A 105 9.01 -21.55 -9.97
C ASP A 105 9.58 -20.94 -11.27
N ALA A 106 9.44 -19.63 -11.47
CA ALA A 106 10.05 -18.89 -12.56
C ALA A 106 11.55 -18.60 -12.35
N GLY A 107 12.14 -19.03 -11.22
CA GLY A 107 13.56 -18.91 -10.91
C GLY A 107 13.94 -17.61 -10.18
N ALA A 108 12.97 -16.87 -9.64
CA ALA A 108 13.25 -15.66 -8.88
C ALA A 108 13.91 -15.96 -7.52
N THR A 109 14.93 -15.17 -7.16
CA THR A 109 15.48 -15.10 -5.81
C THR A 109 14.61 -14.18 -4.97
N ILE A 110 14.08 -14.70 -3.85
CA ILE A 110 13.22 -13.92 -2.94
C ILE A 110 14.08 -13.19 -1.91
N VAL A 111 13.95 -11.87 -1.86
CA VAL A 111 14.73 -10.98 -0.97
C VAL A 111 13.80 -10.24 -0.03
N ALA A 112 14.14 -10.19 1.27
CA ALA A 112 13.41 -9.42 2.26
C ALA A 112 14.28 -8.92 3.41
N HIS A 113 13.71 -8.07 4.26
CA HIS A 113 14.31 -7.73 5.55
C HIS A 113 14.36 -8.98 6.44
N ARG A 114 15.40 -9.13 7.27
CA ARG A 114 15.56 -10.28 8.18
C ARG A 114 14.33 -10.51 9.05
N ARG A 115 13.74 -9.45 9.62
CA ARG A 115 12.53 -9.58 10.45
C ARG A 115 11.33 -10.11 9.67
N ALA A 116 11.18 -9.77 8.39
CA ALA A 116 10.11 -10.35 7.56
C ALA A 116 10.28 -11.87 7.45
N ARG A 117 11.48 -12.36 7.16
CA ARG A 117 11.78 -13.79 7.16
C ARG A 117 11.45 -14.44 8.50
N ASP A 118 11.89 -13.84 9.62
CA ASP A 118 11.67 -14.39 10.95
C ASP A 118 10.16 -14.50 11.26
N ARG A 119 9.36 -13.49 10.86
CA ARG A 119 7.88 -13.51 10.98
C ARG A 119 7.23 -14.58 10.11
N ILE A 120 7.65 -14.70 8.85
CA ILE A 120 7.17 -15.74 7.91
C ILE A 120 7.42 -17.14 8.46
N LEU A 121 8.62 -17.40 8.97
CA LEU A 121 8.95 -18.69 9.56
C LEU A 121 8.16 -18.97 10.84
N ALA A 122 7.92 -17.95 11.67
CA ALA A 122 7.14 -18.09 12.91
C ALA A 122 5.65 -18.34 12.62
N GLN A 123 5.08 -17.78 11.57
CA GLN A 123 3.70 -18.05 11.13
C GLN A 123 3.52 -19.48 10.66
N ASN A 124 4.54 -20.09 10.07
CA ASN A 124 4.53 -21.45 9.54
C ASN A 124 3.33 -21.73 8.60
N ASP A 125 2.96 -20.73 7.79
CA ASP A 125 1.87 -20.81 6.84
C ASP A 125 2.39 -21.37 5.50
N PRO A 126 1.83 -22.47 4.97
CA PRO A 126 2.28 -23.08 3.72
C PRO A 126 2.08 -22.19 2.47
N GLU A 127 1.20 -21.19 2.54
CA GLU A 127 1.00 -20.20 1.46
C GLU A 127 2.10 -19.14 1.42
N MET A 128 2.94 -19.07 2.47
CA MET A 128 4.05 -18.13 2.56
C MET A 128 5.36 -18.78 2.11
N VAL A 129 5.94 -18.28 1.04
CA VAL A 129 7.25 -18.77 0.58
C VAL A 129 8.36 -18.03 1.33
N PRO A 130 9.20 -18.75 2.09
CA PRO A 130 10.33 -18.14 2.80
C PRO A 130 11.32 -17.48 1.85
N THR A 131 12.04 -16.48 2.36
CA THR A 131 13.02 -15.72 1.60
C THR A 131 14.32 -16.51 1.40
N ASP A 132 14.96 -16.35 0.25
CA ASP A 132 16.28 -16.92 -0.04
C ASP A 132 17.39 -16.06 0.58
N GLU A 133 17.25 -14.74 0.49
CA GLU A 133 18.26 -13.78 0.91
C GLU A 133 17.65 -12.70 1.82
N VAL A 134 18.42 -12.30 2.82
CA VAL A 134 17.99 -11.28 3.79
C VAL A 134 19.04 -10.19 3.98
N PHE A 135 18.56 -9.02 4.44
CA PHE A 135 19.39 -7.92 4.89
C PHE A 135 18.77 -7.28 6.16
N SER A 136 19.53 -6.40 6.84
CA SER A 136 19.10 -5.82 8.13
C SER A 136 18.95 -4.29 8.11
N LYS A 137 19.70 -3.58 7.27
CA LYS A 137 19.64 -2.11 7.21
C LYS A 137 19.37 -1.62 5.80
N GLN A 138 20.31 -1.91 4.91
CA GLN A 138 20.24 -1.49 3.51
C GLN A 138 20.80 -2.57 2.61
N ARG A 139 20.28 -2.65 1.39
CA ARG A 139 20.79 -3.48 0.31
C ARG A 139 20.51 -2.81 -1.02
N THR A 140 21.44 -2.88 -1.95
CA THR A 140 21.21 -2.46 -3.33
C THR A 140 21.21 -3.68 -4.24
N LEU A 141 20.11 -3.91 -4.92
CA LEU A 141 20.04 -4.87 -6.03
C LEU A 141 20.50 -4.15 -7.30
N ARG A 142 21.49 -4.73 -7.97
CA ARG A 142 21.99 -4.24 -9.26
C ARG A 142 21.76 -5.29 -10.31
N LEU A 143 21.01 -4.94 -11.36
CA LEU A 143 20.69 -5.86 -12.45
C LEU A 143 20.59 -5.05 -13.76
N GLY A 144 21.34 -5.47 -14.79
CA GLY A 144 21.26 -4.89 -16.12
C GLY A 144 21.42 -3.37 -16.17
N GLY A 145 22.29 -2.78 -15.33
CA GLY A 145 22.52 -1.35 -15.24
C GLY A 145 21.50 -0.56 -14.40
N THR A 146 20.49 -1.24 -13.86
CA THR A 146 19.50 -0.64 -12.94
C THR A 146 19.86 -0.94 -11.48
N ALA A 147 19.66 0.04 -10.61
CA ALA A 147 19.82 -0.11 -9.17
C ALA A 147 18.47 0.07 -8.47
N VAL A 148 18.12 -0.86 -7.58
CA VAL A 148 17.00 -0.75 -6.64
C VAL A 148 17.57 -0.78 -5.24
N GLU A 149 17.40 0.30 -4.50
CA GLU A 149 17.89 0.45 -3.13
C GLU A 149 16.79 0.07 -2.15
N LEU A 150 17.06 -0.94 -1.34
CA LEU A 150 16.18 -1.45 -0.30
C LEU A 150 16.65 -0.87 1.04
N THR A 151 15.77 -0.17 1.77
CA THR A 151 16.11 0.46 3.04
C THR A 151 15.09 0.14 4.11
N TYR A 152 15.55 -0.37 5.24
CA TYR A 152 14.74 -0.47 6.45
C TYR A 152 14.71 0.89 7.15
N VAL A 153 13.51 1.44 7.35
CA VAL A 153 13.31 2.80 7.88
C VAL A 153 12.80 2.80 9.34
N GLY A 154 12.87 1.67 10.02
CA GLY A 154 12.41 1.53 11.41
C GLY A 154 11.00 0.94 11.53
N LEU A 155 10.46 1.01 12.75
CA LEU A 155 9.11 0.57 13.05
C LEU A 155 8.08 1.55 12.45
N ASN A 156 7.06 1.03 11.78
CA ASN A 156 6.02 1.85 11.16
C ASN A 156 4.68 1.10 11.08
N HIS A 157 4.24 0.63 9.91
CA HIS A 157 3.11 -0.28 9.73
C HIS A 157 3.44 -1.70 10.22
N SER A 158 4.69 -2.09 10.10
CA SER A 158 5.20 -3.34 10.67
C SER A 158 6.63 -3.17 11.18
N ASP A 159 7.15 -4.19 11.85
CA ASP A 159 8.55 -4.21 12.30
C ASP A 159 9.53 -4.66 11.21
N SER A 160 9.05 -4.96 10.02
CA SER A 160 9.83 -5.49 8.91
C SER A 160 9.71 -4.69 7.60
N THR A 161 8.90 -3.63 7.57
CA THR A 161 8.65 -2.83 6.37
C THR A 161 9.93 -2.16 5.88
N ILE A 162 10.21 -2.33 4.59
CA ILE A 162 11.26 -1.63 3.87
C ILE A 162 10.66 -0.69 2.83
N VAL A 163 11.43 0.30 2.43
CA VAL A 163 11.14 1.08 1.22
C VAL A 163 12.12 0.70 0.12
N MET A 164 11.69 0.85 -1.13
CA MET A 164 12.48 0.53 -2.30
C MET A 164 12.59 1.79 -3.17
N ARG A 165 13.80 2.26 -3.40
CA ARG A 165 14.06 3.46 -4.19
C ARG A 165 14.75 3.10 -5.50
N LEU A 166 14.27 3.69 -6.59
CA LEU A 166 14.94 3.72 -7.89
C LEU A 166 15.58 5.10 -8.08
N PRO A 167 16.89 5.25 -7.83
CA PRO A 167 17.54 6.56 -7.79
C PRO A 167 17.47 7.31 -9.13
N LYS A 168 17.67 6.61 -10.24
CA LYS A 168 17.65 7.18 -11.58
C LYS A 168 16.25 7.68 -11.97
N GLU A 169 15.24 6.88 -11.70
CA GLU A 169 13.85 7.15 -12.05
C GLU A 169 13.14 8.07 -11.04
N LYS A 170 13.81 8.39 -9.92
CA LYS A 170 13.25 9.17 -8.81
C LYS A 170 11.95 8.59 -8.26
N ILE A 171 11.86 7.26 -8.21
CA ILE A 171 10.68 6.55 -7.72
C ILE A 171 10.96 5.95 -6.34
N MET A 172 9.96 6.07 -5.46
CA MET A 172 9.86 5.38 -4.19
C MET A 172 8.69 4.38 -4.25
N PHE A 173 8.91 3.14 -3.84
CA PHE A 173 7.86 2.17 -3.52
C PHE A 173 7.84 2.01 -2.00
N ALA A 174 6.74 2.44 -1.37
CA ALA A 174 6.55 2.37 0.09
C ALA A 174 5.13 1.90 0.39
N VAL A 175 5.04 0.78 1.10
CA VAL A 175 3.80 0.03 1.30
C VAL A 175 3.21 0.37 2.67
N ASP A 176 1.90 0.63 2.72
CA ASP A 176 0.99 0.74 3.85
C ASP A 176 1.17 1.93 4.80
N PHE A 177 2.38 2.26 5.22
CA PHE A 177 2.59 3.38 6.15
C PHE A 177 2.55 4.77 5.48
N LEU A 178 2.52 4.80 4.14
CA LEU A 178 2.38 6.01 3.31
C LEU A 178 1.19 5.91 2.35
N PRO A 179 -0.06 5.81 2.85
CA PRO A 179 -1.23 5.87 1.99
C PRO A 179 -1.32 7.25 1.32
N VAL A 180 -1.70 7.26 0.04
CA VAL A 180 -1.76 8.46 -0.78
C VAL A 180 -3.14 9.11 -0.67
N GLY A 181 -3.23 10.27 -0.02
CA GLY A 181 -4.44 11.09 0.07
C GLY A 181 -5.65 10.38 0.68
N GLN A 182 -5.45 9.53 1.67
CA GLN A 182 -6.50 8.78 2.36
C GLN A 182 -6.12 8.45 3.81
N VAL A 183 -7.11 8.13 4.63
CA VAL A 183 -6.89 7.68 6.01
C VAL A 183 -6.18 6.32 6.00
N PRO A 184 -5.23 6.07 6.92
CA PRO A 184 -4.57 4.77 7.04
C PRO A 184 -5.56 3.61 7.11
N GLY A 185 -5.27 2.54 6.38
CA GLY A 185 -6.13 1.37 6.30
C GLY A 185 -6.33 0.71 7.67
N ARG A 186 -7.52 0.11 7.86
CA ARG A 186 -7.89 -0.66 9.06
C ARG A 186 -7.59 0.03 10.40
N GLY A 187 -7.55 1.36 10.41
CA GLY A 187 -7.37 2.16 11.61
C GLY A 187 -6.02 1.97 12.31
N MET A 188 -4.98 1.65 11.55
CA MET A 188 -3.62 1.48 12.09
C MET A 188 -3.49 0.35 13.12
N ILE A 189 -4.29 -0.71 13.01
CA ILE A 189 -4.32 -1.81 14.00
C ILE A 189 -2.94 -2.47 14.21
N ASP A 190 -2.11 -2.46 13.17
CA ASP A 190 -0.78 -3.05 13.11
C ASP A 190 0.37 -2.02 13.15
N PHE A 191 0.03 -0.74 13.22
CA PHE A 191 1.02 0.32 13.28
C PHE A 191 1.74 0.40 14.64
N TYR A 192 2.97 0.91 14.58
CA TYR A 192 3.75 1.46 15.69
C TYR A 192 3.56 2.99 15.70
N PRO A 193 2.53 3.51 16.39
CA PRO A 193 2.05 4.86 16.16
C PRO A 193 3.01 5.96 16.62
N LEU A 194 3.92 5.66 17.55
CA LEU A 194 4.93 6.61 18.02
C LEU A 194 6.16 6.65 17.12
N GLU A 195 6.48 5.52 16.47
CA GLU A 195 7.70 5.34 15.68
C GLU A 195 7.50 5.66 14.20
N VAL A 196 6.28 5.53 13.69
CA VAL A 196 5.97 5.71 12.25
C VAL A 196 6.36 7.10 11.74
N GLU A 197 6.26 8.14 12.58
CA GLU A 197 6.72 9.47 12.19
C GLU A 197 8.21 9.51 11.83
N GLY A 198 9.04 8.80 12.60
CA GLY A 198 10.47 8.67 12.33
C GLY A 198 10.75 8.03 10.98
N SER A 199 9.97 6.99 10.63
CA SER A 199 10.06 6.32 9.33
C SER A 199 9.66 7.26 8.18
N ILE A 200 8.56 8.00 8.32
CA ILE A 200 8.10 8.96 7.29
C ILE A 200 9.14 10.09 7.09
N LYS A 201 9.71 10.64 8.17
CA LYS A 201 10.76 11.66 8.08
C LYS A 201 11.99 11.16 7.34
N GLN A 202 12.42 9.91 7.59
CA GLN A 202 13.53 9.30 6.86
C GLN A 202 13.22 9.20 5.36
N VAL A 203 12.00 8.75 4.99
CA VAL A 203 11.59 8.66 3.58
C VAL A 203 11.52 10.04 2.92
N LEU A 204 10.99 11.06 3.61
CA LEU A 204 10.95 12.44 3.11
C LEU A 204 12.34 13.02 2.83
N ALA A 205 13.35 12.63 3.62
CA ALA A 205 14.74 13.07 3.45
C ALA A 205 15.46 12.40 2.27
N MET A 206 14.93 11.29 1.73
CA MET A 206 15.50 10.62 0.56
C MET A 206 15.19 11.40 -0.72
N ASP A 207 16.02 11.20 -1.75
CA ASP A 207 15.87 11.83 -3.06
C ASP A 207 14.94 10.99 -3.95
N TRP A 208 13.68 11.38 -4.01
CA TRP A 208 12.63 10.82 -4.87
C TRP A 208 11.56 11.88 -5.19
N GLU A 209 10.76 11.63 -6.23
CA GLU A 209 9.71 12.54 -6.69
C GLU A 209 8.33 11.90 -6.73
N ARG A 210 8.25 10.59 -7.01
CA ARG A 210 7.00 9.85 -7.16
C ARG A 210 6.96 8.65 -6.24
N LEU A 211 5.80 8.44 -5.60
CA LEU A 211 5.55 7.33 -4.69
C LEU A 211 4.57 6.35 -5.32
N ILE A 212 4.96 5.10 -5.41
CA ILE A 212 4.06 3.97 -5.67
C ILE A 212 3.66 3.40 -4.31
N PRO A 213 2.40 3.55 -3.86
CA PRO A 213 1.93 2.95 -2.61
C PRO A 213 1.53 1.49 -2.80
N GLY A 214 1.47 0.70 -1.73
CA GLY A 214 1.02 -0.70 -1.77
C GLY A 214 -0.48 -0.84 -2.02
N HIS A 215 -1.25 0.15 -1.61
CA HIS A 215 -2.68 0.29 -1.89
C HIS A 215 -2.93 1.54 -2.72
N PRO A 216 -3.67 1.43 -3.84
CA PRO A 216 -3.89 2.59 -4.71
C PRO A 216 -4.62 3.72 -4.00
N GLY A 217 -4.13 4.94 -4.20
CA GLY A 217 -4.80 6.14 -3.77
C GLY A 217 -6.00 6.51 -4.66
N PRO A 218 -6.69 7.63 -4.38
CA PRO A 218 -7.79 8.12 -5.19
C PRO A 218 -7.40 8.27 -6.67
N GLY A 219 -8.21 7.67 -7.56
CA GLY A 219 -7.97 7.71 -9.00
C GLY A 219 -6.73 6.94 -9.48
N ASP A 220 -6.20 6.02 -8.67
CA ASP A 220 -4.99 5.23 -8.96
C ASP A 220 -3.72 6.07 -9.21
N ARG A 221 -3.74 7.33 -8.79
CA ARG A 221 -2.59 8.22 -8.96
C ARG A 221 -1.40 7.78 -8.11
N LEU A 222 -0.21 8.07 -8.58
CA LEU A 222 1.00 8.01 -7.78
C LEU A 222 0.99 9.12 -6.71
N GLY A 223 1.69 8.87 -5.61
CA GLY A 223 1.93 9.86 -4.58
C GLY A 223 3.11 10.77 -4.88
N THR A 224 3.22 11.82 -4.09
CA THR A 224 4.27 12.83 -4.10
C THR A 224 4.88 12.98 -2.70
N LYS A 225 5.94 13.77 -2.56
CA LYS A 225 6.46 14.16 -1.24
C LYS A 225 5.42 14.91 -0.40
N GLN A 226 4.51 15.65 -1.05
CA GLN A 226 3.43 16.33 -0.34
C GLN A 226 2.46 15.33 0.28
N ASP A 227 2.10 14.24 -0.42
CA ASP A 227 1.26 13.19 0.17
C ASP A 227 1.91 12.54 1.40
N ALA A 228 3.22 12.30 1.36
CA ALA A 228 3.95 11.79 2.52
C ALA A 228 4.00 12.79 3.67
N GLN A 229 4.11 14.09 3.38
CA GLN A 229 4.04 15.15 4.38
C GLN A 229 2.62 15.27 4.95
N ASP A 230 1.60 15.22 4.11
CA ASP A 230 0.20 15.28 4.55
C ASP A 230 -0.16 14.09 5.45
N GLN A 231 0.40 12.90 5.16
CA GLN A 231 0.25 11.73 6.02
C GLN A 231 0.92 11.92 7.38
N LEU A 232 2.13 12.49 7.41
CA LEU A 232 2.82 12.83 8.66
C LEU A 232 2.01 13.84 9.49
N ASP A 233 1.46 14.86 8.85
CA ASP A 233 0.66 15.89 9.50
C ASP A 233 -0.67 15.32 10.02
N PHE A 234 -1.31 14.40 9.26
CA PHE A 234 -2.50 13.68 9.70
C PHE A 234 -2.22 12.88 10.98
N LEU A 235 -1.17 12.09 11.01
CA LEU A 235 -0.82 11.26 12.17
C LEU A 235 -0.54 12.10 13.41
N ARG A 236 0.19 13.20 13.25
CA ARG A 236 0.46 14.15 14.35
C ARG A 236 -0.80 14.80 14.87
N TYR A 237 -1.64 15.29 13.97
CA TYR A 237 -2.87 15.92 14.37
C TYR A 237 -3.80 14.95 15.09
N ALA A 238 -3.95 13.72 14.58
CA ALA A 238 -4.72 12.68 15.25
C ALA A 238 -4.14 12.35 16.62
N SER A 239 -2.83 12.15 16.72
CA SER A 239 -2.12 11.84 17.95
C SER A 239 -2.34 12.90 19.04
N GLU A 240 -2.09 14.18 18.71
CA GLU A 240 -2.23 15.28 19.68
C GLU A 240 -3.70 15.52 20.10
N THR A 241 -4.63 15.40 19.17
CA THR A 241 -6.06 15.54 19.47
C THR A 241 -6.55 14.43 20.41
N VAL A 242 -6.16 13.18 20.13
CA VAL A 242 -6.52 12.04 21.01
C VAL A 242 -5.81 12.12 22.35
N LYS A 243 -4.57 12.58 22.39
CA LYS A 243 -3.82 12.81 23.63
C LYS A 243 -4.52 13.81 24.54
N ALA A 244 -5.05 14.89 23.98
CA ALA A 244 -5.86 15.86 24.73
C ALA A 244 -7.12 15.21 25.30
N ALA A 245 -7.88 14.47 24.46
CA ALA A 245 -9.07 13.74 24.90
C ALA A 245 -8.76 12.70 25.99
N ALA A 246 -7.65 11.98 25.87
CA ALA A 246 -7.20 11.00 26.86
C ALA A 246 -6.94 11.63 28.25
N ARG A 247 -6.35 12.83 28.27
CA ARG A 247 -6.12 13.59 29.50
C ARG A 247 -7.42 14.03 30.19
N GLU A 248 -8.49 14.17 29.41
CA GLU A 248 -9.84 14.46 29.92
C GLU A 248 -10.65 13.20 30.30
N GLY A 249 -10.02 12.01 30.18
CA GLY A 249 -10.67 10.73 30.47
C GLY A 249 -11.66 10.27 29.39
N LYS A 250 -11.64 10.85 28.20
CA LYS A 250 -12.61 10.61 27.12
C LYS A 250 -12.30 9.42 26.19
N CYS A 251 -11.16 8.70 26.35
CA CYS A 251 -10.96 7.46 25.63
C CYS A 251 -11.94 6.40 26.21
N TRP A 252 -12.59 5.59 25.41
CA TRP A 252 -12.44 5.16 24.03
C TRP A 252 -13.63 5.61 23.18
N ASP A 253 -14.84 5.14 23.54
CA ASP A 253 -16.08 5.33 22.77
C ASP A 253 -16.47 6.79 22.67
N GLN A 254 -16.18 7.60 23.69
CA GLN A 254 -16.45 9.01 23.68
C GLN A 254 -15.53 9.74 22.69
N ALA A 255 -14.23 9.47 22.72
CA ALA A 255 -13.28 10.06 21.78
C ALA A 255 -13.60 9.69 20.33
N GLU A 256 -13.99 8.45 20.06
CA GLU A 256 -14.38 8.01 18.71
C GLU A 256 -15.57 8.79 18.14
N LYS A 257 -16.48 9.26 18.98
CA LYS A 257 -17.64 10.06 18.58
C LYS A 257 -17.32 11.54 18.46
N GLU A 258 -16.55 12.08 19.41
CA GLU A 258 -16.33 13.53 19.57
C GLU A 258 -15.12 14.05 18.77
N VAL A 259 -14.05 13.28 18.65
CA VAL A 259 -12.85 13.73 17.95
C VAL A 259 -13.11 13.82 16.45
N LYS A 260 -12.84 14.99 15.90
CA LYS A 260 -12.93 15.27 14.47
C LYS A 260 -11.62 15.89 13.99
N LEU A 261 -11.27 15.60 12.76
CA LEU A 261 -10.11 16.17 12.06
C LEU A 261 -10.58 16.87 10.77
N PRO A 262 -11.18 18.07 10.87
CA PRO A 262 -11.90 18.72 9.76
C PRO A 262 -11.06 18.89 8.49
N LYS A 263 -9.75 19.13 8.63
CA LYS A 263 -8.83 19.23 7.49
C LYS A 263 -8.86 18.00 6.57
N TYR A 264 -9.25 16.84 7.10
CA TYR A 264 -9.17 15.54 6.42
C TYR A 264 -10.53 14.91 6.12
N GLU A 265 -11.65 15.60 6.36
CA GLU A 265 -13.02 15.08 6.16
C GLU A 265 -13.27 14.56 4.74
N LYS A 266 -12.57 15.11 3.74
CA LYS A 266 -12.70 14.70 2.35
C LYS A 266 -11.80 13.52 1.97
N TRP A 267 -10.99 13.03 2.90
CA TRP A 267 -10.13 11.89 2.61
C TRP A 267 -10.95 10.58 2.57
N PRO A 268 -10.78 9.74 1.54
CA PRO A 268 -11.33 8.39 1.54
C PRO A 268 -11.01 7.66 2.85
N GLY A 269 -12.00 6.95 3.38
CA GLY A 269 -11.86 6.23 4.65
C GLY A 269 -12.05 7.09 5.90
N TYR A 270 -12.32 8.41 5.79
CA TYR A 270 -12.46 9.28 6.96
C TYR A 270 -13.56 8.78 7.91
N GLU A 271 -14.78 8.59 7.45
CA GLU A 271 -15.91 8.24 8.31
C GLU A 271 -15.73 6.88 9.02
N ASN A 272 -15.23 5.88 8.30
CA ASN A 272 -15.11 4.52 8.81
C ASN A 272 -13.73 4.23 9.42
N GLY A 273 -12.69 4.91 8.98
CA GLY A 273 -11.30 4.70 9.41
C GLY A 273 -10.89 5.59 10.57
N LEU A 274 -11.34 6.85 10.61
CA LEU A 274 -10.95 7.78 11.68
C LEU A 274 -11.29 7.25 13.09
N PRO A 275 -12.49 6.70 13.37
CA PRO A 275 -12.78 6.13 14.70
C PRO A 275 -11.77 5.06 15.12
N LEU A 276 -11.32 4.23 14.18
CA LEU A 276 -10.33 3.18 14.43
C LEU A 276 -8.94 3.77 14.69
N VAL A 277 -8.55 4.83 13.98
CA VAL A 277 -7.30 5.57 14.25
C VAL A 277 -7.34 6.18 15.67
N ILE A 278 -8.47 6.79 16.04
CA ILE A 278 -8.67 7.35 17.37
C ILE A 278 -8.54 6.24 18.43
N ARG A 279 -9.17 5.10 18.22
CA ARG A 279 -9.07 3.93 19.10
C ARG A 279 -7.62 3.47 19.26
N ARG A 280 -6.84 3.41 18.20
CA ARG A 280 -5.43 3.04 18.25
C ARG A 280 -4.61 4.05 19.09
N TYR A 281 -4.80 5.34 18.87
CA TYR A 281 -4.15 6.36 19.69
C TYR A 281 -4.65 6.41 21.14
N CYS A 282 -5.91 6.06 21.39
CA CYS A 282 -6.41 5.86 22.76
C CYS A 282 -5.66 4.71 23.47
N GLY A 283 -5.26 3.64 22.76
CA GLY A 283 -4.37 2.60 23.32
C GLY A 283 -3.05 3.20 23.82
N ILE A 284 -2.45 4.07 23.02
CA ILE A 284 -1.20 4.76 23.40
C ILE A 284 -1.41 5.73 24.55
N TRP A 285 -2.28 6.74 24.36
CA TRP A 285 -2.38 7.88 25.29
C TRP A 285 -3.23 7.60 26.54
N GLY A 286 -4.17 6.66 26.43
CA GLY A 286 -5.01 6.26 27.55
C GLY A 286 -4.47 5.10 28.38
N ARG A 287 -3.58 4.26 27.80
CA ARG A 287 -3.05 3.07 28.50
C ARG A 287 -1.54 2.85 28.35
N GLY A 288 -0.88 3.51 27.41
CA GLY A 288 0.55 3.32 27.13
C GLY A 288 0.88 2.05 26.30
N THR A 289 -0.09 1.58 25.45
CA THR A 289 0.07 0.33 24.68
C THR A 289 -0.15 0.51 23.17
#